data_0bf1488969ee774ae6ba184280858c65
#
_entry.id   0bf1488969ee774ae6ba184280858c65
#
_cell.length_a   1.000
_cell.length_b   1.000
_cell.length_c   1.000
_cell.angle_alpha   90.00
_cell.angle_beta   90.00
_cell.angle_gamma   90.00
#
_symmetry.space_group_name_H-M   'P 1'
#
loop_
_entity.id
_entity.type
_entity.pdbx_description
1 polymer ?
#
loop_
_entity_poly.entity_id
_entity_poly.type
_entity_poly.pdbx_seq_one_letter_code
_entity_poly.pdbx_strand_id
1 'polypeptide(L)'
;ISKTLKPGGKFAFNTSFFEGGQLPESLLFYRKWMFKSARILRKEHGLSTQRTAKVESRKHLTAEQYRELVERHNFTVVKQEIDTVNVPIDGWLDISTFEDFIVGTLPGVPLDAASDSLQKGCHQAFEELNLTYVPRNWLDMVAVRA
;
A
#
# COMPACT_ATOMS: atom_id res chain seq x y z
N ILE A 1 -9.62 15.47 -12.15
CA ILE A 1 -10.56 15.74 -11.02
C ILE A 1 -10.84 17.24 -10.94
N SER A 2 -9.84 18.14 -10.90
CA SER A 2 -10.09 19.59 -10.79
C SER A 2 -10.91 20.17 -11.93
N LYS A 3 -10.82 19.61 -13.14
CA LYS A 3 -11.61 20.03 -14.32
C LYS A 3 -13.05 19.52 -14.31
N THR A 4 -13.33 18.51 -13.51
CA THR A 4 -14.64 17.82 -13.46
C THR A 4 -15.54 18.36 -12.36
N LEU A 5 -14.96 18.87 -11.28
CA LEU A 5 -15.71 19.44 -10.16
C LEU A 5 -16.04 20.93 -10.40
N LYS A 6 -17.23 21.33 -10.00
CA LYS A 6 -17.62 22.74 -9.95
C LYS A 6 -16.96 23.44 -8.76
N PRO A 7 -16.81 24.80 -8.77
CA PRO A 7 -16.43 25.54 -7.58
C PRO A 7 -17.30 25.13 -6.37
N GLY A 8 -16.68 24.96 -5.21
CA GLY A 8 -17.34 24.43 -4.01
C GLY A 8 -17.52 22.92 -3.98
N GLY A 9 -17.22 22.22 -5.07
CA GLY A 9 -17.27 20.76 -5.12
C GLY A 9 -16.22 20.13 -4.20
N LYS A 10 -16.57 19.00 -3.56
CA LYS A 10 -15.69 18.29 -2.62
C LYS A 10 -14.95 17.16 -3.31
N PHE A 11 -13.69 17.03 -3.00
CA PHE A 11 -12.82 15.90 -3.34
C PHE A 11 -12.34 15.25 -2.05
N ALA A 12 -12.64 13.97 -1.88
CA ALA A 12 -12.19 13.20 -0.73
C ALA A 12 -11.45 11.95 -1.20
N PHE A 13 -10.38 11.60 -0.51
CA PHE A 13 -9.64 10.36 -0.73
C PHE A 13 -9.00 9.88 0.57
N ASN A 14 -8.67 8.60 0.58
CA ASN A 14 -7.78 8.04 1.58
C ASN A 14 -6.67 7.21 0.93
N THR A 15 -5.59 7.02 1.64
CA THR A 15 -4.48 6.16 1.20
C THR A 15 -3.70 5.62 2.40
N SER A 16 -3.30 4.35 2.31
CA SER A 16 -2.32 3.76 3.22
C SER A 16 -0.92 3.70 2.60
N PHE A 17 -0.78 4.16 1.35
CA PHE A 17 0.47 4.18 0.59
C PHE A 17 1.09 5.58 0.63
N PHE A 18 1.43 6.04 1.82
CA PHE A 18 2.12 7.30 2.06
C PHE A 18 3.28 7.08 3.04
N GLU A 19 4.18 8.05 3.13
CA GLU A 19 5.25 8.02 4.13
C GLU A 19 4.65 8.22 5.54
N GLY A 20 4.66 7.15 6.33
CA GLY A 20 3.95 7.07 7.62
C GLY A 20 2.82 6.02 7.64
N GLY A 21 2.53 5.38 6.51
CA GLY A 21 1.54 4.29 6.44
C GLY A 21 1.96 3.04 7.23
N GLN A 22 3.26 2.74 7.27
CA GLN A 22 3.82 1.65 8.05
C GLN A 22 4.24 2.13 9.44
N LEU A 23 3.74 1.46 10.48
CA LEU A 23 4.19 1.72 11.83
C LEU A 23 5.51 0.96 12.12
N PRO A 24 6.40 1.51 12.98
CA PRO A 24 7.64 0.84 13.37
C PRO A 24 7.43 -0.58 13.90
N GLU A 25 6.39 -0.80 14.69
CA GLU A 25 6.01 -2.10 15.27
C GLU A 25 5.62 -3.14 14.22
N SER A 26 5.20 -2.72 13.03
CA SER A 26 4.78 -3.59 11.93
C SER A 26 5.92 -3.97 10.96
N LEU A 27 7.09 -3.38 11.10
CA LEU A 27 8.22 -3.61 10.18
C LEU A 27 8.67 -5.06 10.15
N LEU A 28 8.63 -5.76 11.29
CA LEU A 28 9.01 -7.16 11.36
C LEU A 28 8.07 -8.03 10.51
N PHE A 29 6.76 -7.77 10.55
CA PHE A 29 5.78 -8.43 9.71
C PHE A 29 6.11 -8.25 8.22
N TYR A 30 6.31 -7.03 7.76
CA TYR A 30 6.60 -6.75 6.36
C TYR A 30 7.88 -7.45 5.88
N ARG A 31 8.94 -7.43 6.67
CA ARG A 31 10.20 -8.13 6.35
C ARG A 31 10.01 -9.62 6.22
N LYS A 32 9.32 -10.24 7.19
CA LYS A 32 9.04 -11.67 7.16
C LYS A 32 8.14 -12.07 6.01
N TRP A 33 7.08 -11.29 5.76
CA TRP A 33 6.18 -11.51 4.64
C TRP A 33 6.93 -11.51 3.31
N MET A 34 7.71 -10.47 3.04
CA MET A 34 8.48 -10.37 1.78
C MET A 34 9.52 -11.48 1.65
N PHE A 35 10.23 -11.79 2.72
CA PHE A 35 11.21 -12.87 2.71
C PHE A 35 10.58 -14.25 2.41
N LYS A 36 9.46 -14.55 3.07
CA LYS A 36 8.74 -15.81 2.87
C LYS A 36 8.16 -15.89 1.46
N SER A 37 7.56 -14.82 0.96
CA SER A 37 7.03 -14.75 -0.40
C SER A 37 8.12 -14.97 -1.45
N ALA A 38 9.26 -14.34 -1.32
CA ALA A 38 10.40 -14.54 -2.22
C ALA A 38 10.93 -15.98 -2.18
N ARG A 39 10.93 -16.60 -0.99
CA ARG A 39 11.35 -17.99 -0.80
C ARG A 39 10.38 -18.96 -1.48
N ILE A 40 9.08 -18.75 -1.33
CA ILE A 40 8.03 -19.56 -1.96
C ILE A 40 8.13 -19.42 -3.49
N LEU A 41 8.22 -18.18 -3.97
CA LEU A 41 8.37 -17.88 -5.40
C LEU A 41 9.53 -18.68 -6.02
N ARG A 42 10.67 -18.71 -5.34
CA ARG A 42 11.85 -19.46 -5.82
C ARG A 42 11.66 -20.97 -5.76
N LYS A 43 11.11 -21.48 -4.65
CA LYS A 43 10.99 -22.93 -4.41
C LYS A 43 9.86 -23.59 -5.18
N GLU A 44 8.69 -22.94 -5.24
CA GLU A 44 7.50 -23.54 -5.83
C GLU A 44 7.32 -23.16 -7.29
N HIS A 45 7.76 -21.96 -7.69
CA HIS A 45 7.59 -21.45 -9.05
C HIS A 45 8.89 -21.36 -9.86
N GLY A 46 10.04 -21.55 -9.22
CA GLY A 46 11.36 -21.45 -9.89
C GLY A 46 11.67 -20.03 -10.39
N LEU A 47 11.05 -19.01 -9.83
CA LEU A 47 11.12 -17.62 -10.26
C LEU A 47 11.80 -16.74 -9.20
N SER A 48 12.32 -15.60 -9.65
CA SER A 48 12.85 -14.55 -8.79
C SER A 48 12.43 -13.18 -9.30
N THR A 49 12.40 -12.21 -8.40
CA THR A 49 12.10 -10.83 -8.77
C THR A 49 13.21 -10.24 -9.63
N GLN A 50 12.83 -9.40 -10.60
CA GLN A 50 13.78 -8.64 -11.40
C GLN A 50 14.00 -7.27 -10.75
N ARG A 51 15.25 -6.78 -10.78
CA ARG A 51 15.56 -5.39 -10.44
C ARG A 51 15.03 -4.50 -11.54
N THR A 52 13.89 -3.85 -11.29
CA THR A 52 13.37 -2.80 -12.16
C THR A 52 13.70 -1.43 -11.57
N ALA A 53 13.78 -0.39 -12.43
CA ALA A 53 13.82 0.99 -11.97
C ALA A 53 12.60 1.25 -11.06
N LYS A 54 12.80 2.09 -10.03
CA LYS A 54 11.71 2.50 -9.14
C LYS A 54 10.57 3.08 -9.97
N VAL A 55 9.39 2.45 -9.89
CA VAL A 55 8.19 2.95 -10.54
C VAL A 55 7.75 4.23 -9.83
N GLU A 56 7.36 5.24 -10.59
CA GLU A 56 6.95 6.56 -10.06
C GLU A 56 5.81 6.45 -9.03
N SER A 57 4.86 5.54 -9.26
CA SER A 57 3.75 5.23 -8.34
C SER A 57 4.18 4.68 -6.97
N ARG A 58 5.46 4.40 -6.77
CA ARG A 58 6.04 3.93 -5.50
C ARG A 58 6.80 4.98 -4.72
N LYS A 59 6.86 6.21 -5.19
CA LYS A 59 7.28 7.32 -4.36
C LYS A 59 6.18 7.60 -3.35
N HIS A 60 6.39 7.16 -2.12
CA HIS A 60 5.51 7.51 -1.02
C HIS A 60 5.68 9.00 -0.72
N LEU A 61 4.60 9.75 -0.90
CA LEU A 61 4.56 11.14 -0.48
C LEU A 61 4.27 11.22 1.02
N THR A 62 4.77 12.25 1.68
CA THR A 62 4.33 12.59 3.03
C THR A 62 2.90 13.14 3.01
N ALA A 63 2.22 13.15 4.16
CA ALA A 63 0.90 13.77 4.28
C ALA A 63 0.91 15.25 3.83
N GLU A 64 1.98 15.97 4.17
CA GLU A 64 2.17 17.37 3.76
C GLU A 64 2.35 17.52 2.24
N GLN A 65 3.14 16.66 1.62
CA GLN A 65 3.31 16.64 0.17
C GLN A 65 1.99 16.32 -0.56
N TYR A 66 1.13 15.46 0.02
CA TYR A 66 -0.22 15.23 -0.52
C TYR A 66 -1.07 16.49 -0.41
N ARG A 67 -1.02 17.20 0.72
CA ARG A 67 -1.71 18.49 0.90
C ARG A 67 -1.25 19.50 -0.14
N GLU A 68 0.04 19.74 -0.27
CA GLU A 68 0.61 20.67 -1.24
C GLU A 68 0.22 20.32 -2.69
N LEU A 69 0.20 19.02 -3.02
CA LEU A 69 -0.22 18.55 -4.35
C LEU A 69 -1.68 18.91 -4.63
N VAL A 70 -2.56 18.65 -3.66
CA VAL A 70 -3.99 18.96 -3.77
C VAL A 70 -4.22 20.47 -3.89
N GLU A 71 -3.57 21.27 -3.06
CA GLU A 71 -3.71 22.73 -3.06
C GLU A 71 -3.18 23.37 -4.33
N ARG A 72 -2.11 22.83 -4.91
CA ARG A 72 -1.54 23.24 -6.18
C ARG A 72 -2.49 23.08 -7.38
N HIS A 73 -3.50 22.22 -7.23
CA HIS A 73 -4.53 21.96 -8.25
C HIS A 73 -5.86 22.68 -7.99
N ASN A 74 -5.84 23.84 -7.33
CA ASN A 74 -6.99 24.70 -7.04
C ASN A 74 -8.01 24.07 -6.07
N PHE A 75 -7.52 23.38 -5.06
CA PHE A 75 -8.30 22.92 -3.94
C PHE A 75 -7.82 23.55 -2.63
N THR A 76 -8.70 23.66 -1.67
CA THR A 76 -8.35 23.99 -0.29
C THR A 76 -8.62 22.76 0.58
N VAL A 77 -7.60 22.25 1.25
CA VAL A 77 -7.74 21.11 2.17
C VAL A 77 -8.48 21.57 3.42
N VAL A 78 -9.64 20.99 3.68
CA VAL A 78 -10.50 21.34 4.82
C VAL A 78 -10.48 20.29 5.92
N LYS A 79 -10.02 19.07 5.61
CA LYS A 79 -9.82 17.99 6.58
C LYS A 79 -8.60 17.16 6.19
N GLN A 80 -7.75 16.86 7.17
CA GLN A 80 -6.64 15.93 7.05
C GLN A 80 -6.50 15.19 8.38
N GLU A 81 -6.60 13.88 8.34
CA GLU A 81 -6.48 13.01 9.51
C GLU A 81 -5.64 11.79 9.17
N ILE A 82 -5.00 11.21 10.18
CA ILE A 82 -4.31 9.92 10.08
C ILE A 82 -4.96 8.99 11.09
N ASP A 83 -5.58 7.93 10.58
CA ASP A 83 -6.23 6.91 11.38
C ASP A 83 -5.43 5.60 11.34
N THR A 84 -5.27 4.96 12.50
CA THR A 84 -4.67 3.64 12.58
C THR A 84 -5.75 2.58 12.52
N VAL A 85 -5.64 1.69 11.54
CA VAL A 85 -6.57 0.57 11.32
C VAL A 85 -5.84 -0.74 11.60
N ASN A 86 -6.43 -1.60 12.41
CA ASN A 86 -5.97 -2.96 12.65
C ASN A 86 -6.44 -3.85 11.50
N VAL A 87 -5.55 -4.13 10.56
CA VAL A 87 -5.87 -4.89 9.35
C VAL A 87 -5.72 -6.38 9.62
N PRO A 88 -6.81 -7.18 9.56
CA PRO A 88 -6.74 -8.63 9.71
C PRO A 88 -6.05 -9.29 8.51
N ILE A 89 -5.75 -10.58 8.62
CA ILE A 89 -5.05 -11.31 7.55
C ILE A 89 -5.79 -11.21 6.21
N ASP A 90 -7.11 -11.23 6.20
CA ASP A 90 -7.91 -11.17 4.97
C ASP A 90 -7.60 -9.91 4.14
N GLY A 91 -7.42 -8.76 4.79
CA GLY A 91 -7.04 -7.54 4.09
C GLY A 91 -5.67 -7.63 3.40
N TRP A 92 -4.72 -8.36 3.99
CA TRP A 92 -3.40 -8.59 3.38
C TRP A 92 -3.44 -9.63 2.27
N LEU A 93 -4.32 -10.64 2.39
CA LEU A 93 -4.57 -11.61 1.33
C LEU A 93 -5.25 -10.94 0.13
N ASP A 94 -6.25 -10.09 0.38
CA ASP A 94 -6.96 -9.36 -0.67
C ASP A 94 -6.01 -8.44 -1.45
N ILE A 95 -5.20 -7.62 -0.77
CA ILE A 95 -4.25 -6.74 -1.47
C ILE A 95 -3.24 -7.54 -2.31
N SER A 96 -2.94 -8.77 -1.92
CA SER A 96 -2.03 -9.66 -2.66
C SER A 96 -2.60 -10.15 -3.99
N THR A 97 -3.86 -9.83 -4.31
CA THR A 97 -4.50 -10.13 -5.60
C THR A 97 -4.52 -8.94 -6.55
N PHE A 98 -4.19 -7.73 -6.08
CA PHE A 98 -4.20 -6.51 -6.89
C PHE A 98 -2.92 -6.37 -7.71
N GLU A 99 -3.09 -6.21 -9.01
CA GLU A 99 -1.99 -6.10 -9.98
C GLU A 99 -0.98 -5.03 -9.59
N ASP A 100 -1.42 -3.81 -9.28
CA ASP A 100 -0.54 -2.71 -8.92
C ASP A 100 0.31 -3.01 -7.68
N PHE A 101 -0.27 -3.68 -6.69
CA PHE A 101 0.47 -4.11 -5.51
C PHE A 101 1.48 -5.20 -5.85
N ILE A 102 1.07 -6.20 -6.63
CA ILE A 102 1.91 -7.33 -7.06
C ILE A 102 3.12 -6.84 -7.86
N VAL A 103 2.88 -6.08 -8.93
CA VAL A 103 3.93 -5.53 -9.81
C VAL A 103 4.94 -4.73 -9.03
N GLY A 104 4.44 -4.04 -8.08
CA GLY A 104 5.25 -3.22 -7.27
C GLY A 104 6.05 -3.98 -6.19
N THR A 105 5.57 -5.09 -5.70
CA THR A 105 6.19 -5.86 -4.61
C THR A 105 7.12 -6.95 -5.14
N LEU A 106 6.68 -7.65 -6.19
CA LEU A 106 7.40 -8.72 -6.87
C LEU A 106 7.52 -8.40 -8.39
N PRO A 107 8.31 -7.39 -8.76
CA PRO A 107 8.41 -6.92 -10.14
C PRO A 107 8.99 -7.99 -11.07
N GLY A 108 8.46 -8.04 -12.31
CA GLY A 108 8.93 -8.95 -13.34
C GLY A 108 8.49 -10.39 -13.19
N VAL A 109 7.55 -10.67 -12.27
CA VAL A 109 7.00 -12.01 -12.02
C VAL A 109 5.58 -12.12 -12.59
N PRO A 110 5.18 -13.27 -13.19
CA PRO A 110 3.79 -13.50 -13.57
C PRO A 110 2.85 -13.30 -12.40
N LEU A 111 1.70 -12.64 -12.65
CA LEU A 111 0.77 -12.20 -11.61
C LEU A 111 0.24 -13.34 -10.73
N ASP A 112 -0.07 -14.49 -11.32
CA ASP A 112 -0.56 -15.67 -10.62
C ASP A 112 0.47 -16.26 -9.66
N ALA A 113 1.71 -16.43 -10.11
CA ALA A 113 2.81 -16.92 -9.28
C ALA A 113 3.17 -15.95 -8.16
N ALA A 114 3.14 -14.65 -8.45
CA ALA A 114 3.40 -13.59 -7.48
C ALA A 114 2.29 -13.53 -6.41
N SER A 115 1.03 -13.55 -6.83
CA SER A 115 -0.12 -13.55 -5.92
C SER A 115 -0.12 -14.78 -5.01
N ASP A 116 0.08 -15.98 -5.56
CA ASP A 116 0.19 -17.22 -4.78
C ASP A 116 1.30 -17.13 -3.72
N SER A 117 2.47 -16.66 -4.13
CA SER A 117 3.63 -16.51 -3.24
C SER A 117 3.39 -15.47 -2.14
N LEU A 118 2.73 -14.35 -2.45
CA LEU A 118 2.38 -13.31 -1.48
C LEU A 118 1.36 -13.81 -0.46
N GLN A 119 0.32 -14.51 -0.90
CA GLN A 119 -0.71 -15.04 -0.01
C GLN A 119 -0.15 -16.12 0.93
N LYS A 120 0.59 -17.09 0.40
CA LYS A 120 1.25 -18.10 1.21
C LYS A 120 2.27 -17.52 2.19
N GLY A 121 3.07 -16.56 1.72
CA GLY A 121 4.03 -15.84 2.55
C GLY A 121 3.37 -15.04 3.67
N CYS A 122 2.20 -14.45 3.41
CA CYS A 122 1.40 -13.75 4.40
C CYS A 122 0.91 -14.70 5.50
N HIS A 123 0.32 -15.83 5.14
CA HIS A 123 -0.10 -16.85 6.10
C HIS A 123 1.05 -17.30 7.00
N GLN A 124 2.20 -17.63 6.41
CA GLN A 124 3.37 -18.04 7.17
C GLN A 124 3.91 -16.95 8.10
N ALA A 125 3.84 -15.68 7.70
CA ALA A 125 4.28 -14.57 8.54
C ALA A 125 3.34 -14.34 9.72
N PHE A 126 2.02 -14.37 9.50
CA PHE A 126 1.02 -14.28 10.56
C PHE A 126 1.16 -15.41 11.57
N GLU A 127 1.32 -16.65 11.10
CA GLU A 127 1.50 -17.83 11.96
C GLU A 127 2.78 -17.74 12.80
N GLU A 128 3.92 -17.46 12.16
CA GLU A 128 5.22 -17.39 12.84
C GLU A 128 5.27 -16.27 13.89
N LEU A 129 4.64 -15.13 13.63
CA LEU A 129 4.58 -14.00 14.55
C LEU A 129 3.39 -14.04 15.50
N ASN A 130 2.54 -15.05 15.39
CA ASN A 130 1.30 -15.21 16.18
C ASN A 130 0.43 -13.95 16.13
N LEU A 131 0.21 -13.42 14.91
CA LEU A 131 -0.57 -12.22 14.69
C LEU A 131 -2.04 -12.51 14.44
N THR A 132 -2.91 -11.63 14.91
CA THR A 132 -4.34 -11.58 14.57
C THR A 132 -4.65 -10.41 13.61
N TYR A 133 -3.85 -9.37 13.67
CA TYR A 133 -3.90 -8.20 12.78
C TYR A 133 -2.52 -7.54 12.69
N VAL A 134 -2.36 -6.68 11.70
CA VAL A 134 -1.22 -5.75 11.59
C VAL A 134 -1.75 -4.33 11.49
N PRO A 135 -1.36 -3.41 12.40
CA PRO A 135 -1.82 -2.04 12.35
C PRO A 135 -1.18 -1.29 11.17
N ARG A 136 -2.00 -0.46 10.51
CA ARG A 136 -1.56 0.39 9.41
C ARG A 136 -2.21 1.76 9.51
N ASN A 137 -1.45 2.80 9.21
CA ASN A 137 -1.95 4.15 9.15
C ASN A 137 -2.59 4.46 7.79
N TRP A 138 -3.69 5.20 7.83
CA TRP A 138 -4.42 5.71 6.68
C TRP A 138 -4.46 7.22 6.76
N LEU A 139 -4.09 7.87 5.67
CA LEU A 139 -4.24 9.30 5.50
C LEU A 139 -5.60 9.57 4.85
N ASP A 140 -6.46 10.27 5.57
CA ASP A 140 -7.75 10.76 5.07
C ASP A 140 -7.66 12.25 4.76
N MET A 141 -8.14 12.65 3.59
CA MET A 141 -8.10 14.04 3.16
C MET A 141 -9.40 14.45 2.46
N VAL A 142 -9.93 15.59 2.85
CA VAL A 142 -11.07 16.24 2.18
C VAL A 142 -10.63 17.64 1.76
N ALA A 143 -10.90 17.96 0.49
CA ALA A 143 -10.59 19.25 -0.08
C ALA A 143 -11.80 19.82 -0.84
N VAL A 144 -11.89 21.13 -0.89
CA VAL A 144 -12.94 21.87 -1.58
C VAL A 144 -12.31 22.59 -2.76
N ARG A 145 -12.94 22.50 -3.93
CA ARG A 145 -12.49 23.24 -5.11
C ARG A 145 -12.75 24.73 -4.93
N ALA A 146 -11.69 25.49 -5.15
CA ALA A 146 -11.79 26.96 -5.23
C ALA A 146 -12.65 27.41 -6.42
#